data_bf15ac3457328891cb563faa8b8a0908
#
_entry.id   bf15ac3457328891cb563faa8b8a0908
#
_cell.length_a   1.000
_cell.length_b   1.000
_cell.length_c   1.000
_cell.angle_alpha   90.00
_cell.angle_beta   90.00
_cell.angle_gamma   90.00
#
_symmetry.space_group_name_H-M   'P 1'
#
loop_
_entity.id
_entity.type
_entity.pdbx_description
1 polymer ?
#
loop_
_entity_poly.entity_id
_entity_poly.type
_entity_poly.pdbx_seq_one_letter_code
_entity_poly.pdbx_strand_id
1 'polypeptide(L)'
;YLRDSQAEGKGVLFSLFANADYKDSANVIAYVGQGGLGLPEKGYYFDDAQAKIRDAYVAYIAQVLTLSGVDAAQAAEQAKAVMAFETRLAKASMSRIEMRDPAKRYNPLSAADADRLTPNFSWTALFDTLKVPAAQKFSLAQPGFFSEMDKMLADVPASTCLLYTSDAADEEDS
;
A
#
# COMPACT_ATOMS: atom_id res chain seq x y z
N TYR A 1 6.65 10.90 6.66
CA TYR A 1 7.27 10.17 5.56
C TYR A 1 6.23 9.57 4.62
N LEU A 2 5.42 8.54 5.00
CA LEU A 2 4.43 7.90 4.10
C LEU A 2 3.49 8.91 3.43
N ARG A 3 2.97 9.88 4.20
CA ARG A 3 2.13 10.96 3.68
C ARG A 3 2.87 11.82 2.67
N ASP A 4 4.12 12.19 2.96
CA ASP A 4 4.90 13.11 2.13
C ASP A 4 5.31 12.40 0.83
N SER A 5 5.74 11.12 0.89
CA SER A 5 5.99 10.30 -0.29
C SER A 5 4.75 10.15 -1.16
N GLN A 6 3.58 9.92 -0.56
CA GLN A 6 2.33 9.85 -1.30
C GLN A 6 1.96 11.18 -1.96
N ALA A 7 2.23 12.31 -1.29
CA ALA A 7 1.99 13.65 -1.84
C ALA A 7 2.95 13.99 -3.00
N GLU A 8 4.15 13.41 -3.01
CA GLU A 8 5.13 13.50 -4.10
C GLU A 8 4.84 12.56 -5.28
N GLY A 9 3.75 11.78 -5.22
CA GLY A 9 3.39 10.83 -6.26
C GLY A 9 4.05 9.45 -6.11
N LYS A 10 4.86 9.24 -5.09
CA LYS A 10 5.51 7.96 -4.78
C LYS A 10 4.55 7.09 -3.98
N GLY A 11 3.63 6.41 -4.67
CA GLY A 11 2.60 5.56 -4.06
C GLY A 11 3.16 4.25 -3.51
N VAL A 12 3.65 4.24 -2.29
CA VAL A 12 4.32 3.08 -1.68
C VAL A 12 3.35 2.00 -1.21
N LEU A 13 2.39 2.35 -0.35
CA LEU A 13 1.47 1.37 0.26
C LEU A 13 0.08 1.35 -0.38
N PHE A 14 -0.29 2.39 -1.10
CA PHE A 14 -1.60 2.51 -1.74
C PHE A 14 -1.53 3.42 -2.96
N SER A 15 -2.48 3.23 -3.89
CA SER A 15 -2.65 4.10 -5.04
C SER A 15 -3.66 5.21 -4.74
N LEU A 16 -3.45 6.41 -5.30
CA LEU A 16 -4.37 7.53 -5.24
C LEU A 16 -4.54 8.07 -6.66
N PHE A 17 -5.77 8.10 -7.16
CA PHE A 17 -6.08 8.60 -8.49
C PHE A 17 -7.47 9.24 -8.54
N ALA A 18 -7.70 10.13 -9.50
CA ALA A 18 -8.98 10.75 -9.75
C ALA A 18 -9.72 10.05 -10.90
N ASN A 19 -11.02 9.82 -10.73
CA ASN A 19 -11.88 9.26 -11.78
C ASN A 19 -13.32 9.76 -11.60
N ALA A 20 -14.15 9.55 -12.63
CA ALA A 20 -15.58 9.80 -12.51
C ALA A 20 -16.20 8.99 -11.36
N ASP A 21 -17.09 9.61 -10.61
CA ASP A 21 -17.84 8.91 -9.57
C ASP A 21 -18.71 7.83 -10.20
N TYR A 22 -18.61 6.60 -9.71
CA TYR A 22 -19.36 5.45 -10.24
C TYR A 22 -20.88 5.60 -10.13
N LYS A 23 -21.37 6.45 -9.21
CA LYS A 23 -22.81 6.73 -9.03
C LYS A 23 -23.26 8.06 -9.61
N ASP A 24 -22.33 8.96 -9.92
CA ASP A 24 -22.60 10.27 -10.49
C ASP A 24 -21.45 10.69 -11.41
N SER A 25 -21.49 10.20 -12.65
CA SER A 25 -20.43 10.40 -13.63
C SER A 25 -20.20 11.86 -14.05
N ALA A 26 -21.08 12.79 -13.64
CA ALA A 26 -20.90 14.22 -13.84
C ALA A 26 -19.83 14.80 -12.88
N ASN A 27 -19.53 14.09 -11.81
CA ASN A 27 -18.53 14.47 -10.81
C ASN A 27 -17.29 13.60 -10.89
N VAL A 28 -16.14 14.19 -10.56
CA VAL A 28 -14.86 13.48 -10.39
C VAL A 28 -14.55 13.43 -8.90
N ILE A 29 -14.20 12.22 -8.41
CA ILE A 29 -13.78 12.01 -7.03
C ILE A 29 -12.41 11.32 -6.98
N ALA A 30 -11.73 11.42 -5.85
CA ALA A 30 -10.53 10.65 -5.60
C ALA A 30 -10.89 9.20 -5.23
N TYR A 31 -10.10 8.27 -5.73
CA TYR A 31 -10.13 6.86 -5.36
C TYR A 31 -8.81 6.47 -4.73
N VAL A 32 -8.90 5.77 -3.61
CA VAL A 32 -7.74 5.23 -2.92
C VAL A 32 -7.85 3.71 -2.92
N GLY A 33 -6.85 3.04 -3.47
CA GLY A 33 -6.84 1.59 -3.64
C GLY A 33 -5.65 0.94 -2.95
N GLN A 34 -5.82 -0.34 -2.60
CA GLN A 34 -4.75 -1.17 -2.06
C GLN A 34 -3.51 -1.18 -2.96
N GLY A 35 -2.35 -1.26 -2.37
CA GLY A 35 -1.05 -1.35 -3.02
C GLY A 35 -0.03 -2.04 -2.13
N GLY A 36 1.24 -1.77 -2.37
CA GLY A 36 2.30 -2.21 -1.49
C GLY A 36 2.56 -3.72 -1.51
N LEU A 37 2.36 -4.39 -2.64
CA LEU A 37 2.75 -5.79 -2.83
C LEU A 37 3.79 -5.86 -3.93
N GLY A 38 4.97 -6.41 -3.65
CA GLY A 38 6.00 -6.62 -4.65
C GLY A 38 5.73 -7.85 -5.52
N LEU A 39 4.95 -8.83 -5.04
CA LEU A 39 4.46 -9.92 -5.86
C LEU A 39 3.14 -9.56 -6.54
N PRO A 40 2.80 -10.15 -7.72
CA PRO A 40 1.72 -9.68 -8.59
C PRO A 40 0.32 -9.65 -7.99
N GLU A 41 0.02 -10.49 -7.01
CA GLU A 41 -1.28 -10.52 -6.33
C GLU A 41 -1.24 -11.36 -5.04
N LYS A 42 -2.33 -11.26 -4.26
CA LYS A 42 -2.55 -11.97 -2.99
C LYS A 42 -2.21 -13.46 -3.04
N GLY A 43 -2.61 -14.18 -4.10
CA GLY A 43 -2.38 -15.63 -4.22
C GLY A 43 -0.91 -16.03 -4.16
N TYR A 44 -0.01 -15.20 -4.66
CA TYR A 44 1.44 -15.48 -4.62
C TYR A 44 2.00 -15.61 -3.20
N TYR A 45 1.36 -14.97 -2.22
CA TYR A 45 1.80 -15.02 -0.81
C TYR A 45 1.33 -16.27 -0.07
N PHE A 46 0.30 -16.98 -0.58
CA PHE A 46 -0.37 -18.06 0.17
C PHE A 46 -0.41 -19.39 -0.56
N ASP A 47 -0.46 -19.42 -1.89
CA ASP A 47 -0.58 -20.65 -2.66
C ASP A 47 0.72 -21.46 -2.62
N ASP A 48 0.63 -22.74 -2.31
CA ASP A 48 1.79 -23.65 -2.26
C ASP A 48 2.52 -23.75 -3.62
N ALA A 49 1.78 -23.66 -4.71
CA ALA A 49 2.34 -23.66 -6.06
C ALA A 49 3.29 -22.47 -6.31
N GLN A 50 3.17 -21.39 -5.52
CA GLN A 50 3.99 -20.18 -5.65
C GLN A 50 5.17 -20.13 -4.65
N ALA A 51 5.41 -21.18 -3.87
CA ALA A 51 6.47 -21.21 -2.86
C ALA A 51 7.85 -20.85 -3.42
N LYS A 52 8.22 -21.43 -4.58
CA LYS A 52 9.50 -21.13 -5.24
C LYS A 52 9.65 -19.66 -5.66
N ILE A 53 8.54 -19.03 -6.04
CA ILE A 53 8.55 -17.60 -6.41
C ILE A 53 8.75 -16.75 -5.15
N ARG A 54 8.11 -17.09 -4.03
CA ARG A 54 8.33 -16.41 -2.75
C ARG A 54 9.79 -16.51 -2.30
N ASP A 55 10.38 -17.70 -2.40
CA ASP A 55 11.78 -17.91 -2.02
C ASP A 55 12.74 -17.10 -2.91
N ALA A 56 12.48 -17.07 -4.22
CA ALA A 56 13.25 -16.28 -5.17
C ALA A 56 13.09 -14.77 -4.91
N TYR A 57 11.91 -14.32 -4.55
CA TYR A 57 11.63 -12.93 -4.23
C TYR A 57 12.37 -12.48 -2.96
N VAL A 58 12.36 -13.28 -1.90
CA VAL A 58 13.15 -13.00 -0.68
C VAL A 58 14.64 -12.92 -1.00
N ALA A 59 15.15 -13.84 -1.83
CA ALA A 59 16.56 -13.82 -2.26
C ALA A 59 16.89 -12.58 -3.08
N TYR A 60 15.98 -12.13 -3.96
CA TYR A 60 16.12 -10.91 -4.75
C TYR A 60 16.20 -9.68 -3.83
N ILE A 61 15.27 -9.51 -2.87
CA ILE A 61 15.31 -8.39 -1.91
C ILE A 61 16.65 -8.38 -1.16
N ALA A 62 17.11 -9.52 -0.65
CA ALA A 62 18.38 -9.61 0.06
C ALA A 62 19.57 -9.20 -0.83
N GLN A 63 19.54 -9.56 -2.12
CA GLN A 63 20.56 -9.17 -3.08
C GLN A 63 20.56 -7.66 -3.33
N VAL A 64 19.39 -7.04 -3.54
CA VAL A 64 19.26 -5.59 -3.73
C VAL A 64 19.79 -4.84 -2.52
N LEU A 65 19.40 -5.23 -1.31
CA LEU A 65 19.89 -4.62 -0.07
C LEU A 65 21.43 -4.75 0.08
N THR A 66 21.98 -5.91 -0.30
CA THR A 66 23.45 -6.10 -0.26
C THR A 66 24.16 -5.19 -1.27
N LEU A 67 23.61 -5.04 -2.47
CA LEU A 67 24.15 -4.14 -3.50
C LEU A 67 24.07 -2.67 -3.07
N SER A 68 23.07 -2.30 -2.27
CA SER A 68 22.96 -0.96 -1.66
C SER A 68 23.87 -0.74 -0.46
N GLY A 69 24.70 -1.72 -0.10
CA GLY A 69 25.72 -1.60 0.94
C GLY A 69 25.34 -2.17 2.31
N VAL A 70 24.21 -2.87 2.42
CA VAL A 70 23.81 -3.54 3.66
C VAL A 70 24.62 -4.84 3.81
N ASP A 71 25.08 -5.16 5.03
CA ASP A 71 25.74 -6.44 5.32
C ASP A 71 24.85 -7.62 4.94
N ALA A 72 25.43 -8.67 4.33
CA ALA A 72 24.68 -9.80 3.78
C ALA A 72 23.79 -10.52 4.81
N ALA A 73 24.25 -10.67 6.04
CA ALA A 73 23.44 -11.30 7.10
C ALA A 73 22.27 -10.41 7.50
N GLN A 74 22.51 -9.11 7.61
CA GLN A 74 21.48 -8.12 7.88
C GLN A 74 20.47 -8.00 6.72
N ALA A 75 20.95 -8.01 5.48
CA ALA A 75 20.11 -7.98 4.28
C ALA A 75 19.16 -9.18 4.22
N ALA A 76 19.65 -10.39 4.56
CA ALA A 76 18.82 -11.58 4.61
C ALA A 76 17.69 -11.51 5.66
N GLU A 77 17.97 -10.94 6.84
CA GLU A 77 16.94 -10.74 7.87
C GLU A 77 15.94 -9.63 7.49
N GLN A 78 16.42 -8.56 6.88
CA GLN A 78 15.56 -7.48 6.38
C GLN A 78 14.64 -7.96 5.25
N ALA A 79 15.13 -8.78 4.33
CA ALA A 79 14.32 -9.36 3.26
C ALA A 79 13.17 -10.24 3.80
N LYS A 80 13.43 -11.01 4.85
CA LYS A 80 12.38 -11.77 5.54
C LYS A 80 11.35 -10.85 6.22
N ALA A 81 11.81 -9.75 6.81
CA ALA A 81 10.93 -8.78 7.44
C ALA A 81 10.02 -8.09 6.40
N VAL A 82 10.56 -7.72 5.23
CA VAL A 82 9.78 -7.19 4.10
C VAL A 82 8.73 -8.21 3.65
N MET A 83 9.13 -9.46 3.42
CA MET A 83 8.20 -10.53 3.01
C MET A 83 7.09 -10.76 4.05
N ALA A 84 7.39 -10.71 5.34
CA ALA A 84 6.41 -10.83 6.41
C ALA A 84 5.43 -9.65 6.42
N PHE A 85 5.94 -8.42 6.20
CA PHE A 85 5.16 -7.21 6.09
C PHE A 85 4.17 -7.28 4.92
N GLU A 86 4.67 -7.62 3.72
CA GLU A 86 3.83 -7.76 2.53
C GLU A 86 2.81 -8.90 2.66
N THR A 87 3.18 -10.01 3.29
CA THR A 87 2.26 -11.13 3.54
C THR A 87 1.08 -10.67 4.42
N ARG A 88 1.35 -9.82 5.41
CA ARG A 88 0.30 -9.24 6.26
C ARG A 88 -0.62 -8.31 5.45
N LEU A 89 -0.07 -7.45 4.60
CA LEU A 89 -0.84 -6.61 3.67
C LEU A 89 -1.65 -7.46 2.68
N ALA A 90 -1.02 -8.47 2.08
CA ALA A 90 -1.67 -9.37 1.12
C ALA A 90 -2.87 -10.09 1.75
N LYS A 91 -2.77 -10.49 3.03
CA LYS A 91 -3.88 -11.12 3.75
C LYS A 91 -5.10 -10.19 3.82
N ALA A 92 -4.89 -8.90 4.05
CA ALA A 92 -5.95 -7.89 4.12
C ALA A 92 -6.40 -7.39 2.74
N SER A 93 -5.63 -7.66 1.69
CA SER A 93 -5.93 -7.25 0.32
C SER A 93 -7.10 -8.05 -0.27
N MET A 94 -7.86 -7.42 -1.15
CA MET A 94 -8.81 -8.10 -2.02
C MET A 94 -8.07 -8.88 -3.11
N SER A 95 -8.60 -10.05 -3.46
CA SER A 95 -8.15 -10.82 -4.62
C SER A 95 -8.50 -10.12 -5.94
N ARG A 96 -7.84 -10.51 -7.04
CA ARG A 96 -8.17 -10.03 -8.39
C ARG A 96 -9.64 -10.26 -8.76
N ILE A 97 -10.23 -11.36 -8.30
CA ILE A 97 -11.64 -11.69 -8.58
C ILE A 97 -12.54 -10.70 -7.84
N GLU A 98 -12.29 -10.45 -6.56
CA GLU A 98 -13.06 -9.48 -5.77
C GLU A 98 -12.92 -8.06 -6.31
N MET A 99 -11.73 -7.68 -6.78
CA MET A 99 -11.48 -6.36 -7.36
C MET A 99 -12.21 -6.10 -8.68
N ARG A 100 -12.75 -7.13 -9.35
CA ARG A 100 -13.58 -6.98 -10.57
C ARG A 100 -14.99 -6.48 -10.27
N ASP A 101 -15.44 -6.55 -9.01
CA ASP A 101 -16.74 -6.04 -8.59
C ASP A 101 -16.66 -4.55 -8.22
N PRO A 102 -17.19 -3.65 -9.06
CA PRO A 102 -17.15 -2.21 -8.77
C PRO A 102 -17.89 -1.83 -7.49
N ALA A 103 -18.95 -2.57 -7.13
CA ALA A 103 -19.75 -2.29 -5.93
C ALA A 103 -18.93 -2.51 -4.66
N LYS A 104 -18.04 -3.51 -4.64
CA LYS A 104 -17.15 -3.77 -3.50
C LYS A 104 -16.07 -2.71 -3.35
N ARG A 105 -15.71 -2.03 -4.44
CA ARG A 105 -14.65 -1.02 -4.49
C ARG A 105 -15.18 0.42 -4.31
N TYR A 106 -16.48 0.60 -4.23
CA TYR A 106 -17.09 1.90 -4.07
C TYR A 106 -17.54 2.14 -2.64
N ASN A 107 -16.68 2.78 -1.87
CA ASN A 107 -16.90 3.07 -0.45
C ASN A 107 -16.64 4.58 -0.19
N PRO A 108 -17.55 5.46 -0.65
CA PRO A 108 -17.37 6.91 -0.50
C PRO A 108 -17.53 7.33 0.96
N LEU A 109 -16.57 8.12 1.44
CA LEU A 109 -16.58 8.69 2.78
C LEU A 109 -15.88 10.06 2.79
N SER A 110 -16.05 10.81 3.87
CA SER A 110 -15.29 12.03 4.09
C SER A 110 -13.88 11.73 4.63
N ALA A 111 -12.94 12.67 4.51
CA ALA A 111 -11.61 12.53 5.10
C ALA A 111 -11.68 12.32 6.62
N ALA A 112 -12.60 13.02 7.31
CA ALA A 112 -12.80 12.87 8.75
C ALA A 112 -13.35 11.48 9.14
N ASP A 113 -14.19 10.86 8.31
CA ASP A 113 -14.65 9.49 8.53
C ASP A 113 -13.52 8.48 8.32
N ALA A 114 -12.69 8.73 7.32
CA ALA A 114 -11.51 7.91 7.06
C ALA A 114 -10.46 8.03 8.17
N ASP A 115 -10.23 9.23 8.72
CA ASP A 115 -9.35 9.43 9.88
C ASP A 115 -9.84 8.63 11.11
N ARG A 116 -11.16 8.47 11.27
CA ARG A 116 -11.68 7.59 12.34
C ARG A 116 -11.47 6.10 12.08
N LEU A 117 -11.45 5.69 10.81
CA LEU A 117 -11.18 4.31 10.42
C LEU A 117 -9.69 3.96 10.57
N THR A 118 -8.81 4.95 10.34
CA THR A 118 -7.35 4.77 10.32
C THR A 118 -6.68 5.84 11.20
N PRO A 119 -6.77 5.76 12.53
CA PRO A 119 -6.33 6.80 13.46
C PRO A 119 -4.82 7.09 13.44
N ASN A 120 -4.00 6.18 12.91
CA ASN A 120 -2.55 6.35 12.77
C ASN A 120 -2.15 7.00 11.44
N PHE A 121 -3.09 7.14 10.47
CA PHE A 121 -2.87 7.81 9.19
C PHE A 121 -3.94 8.87 8.94
N SER A 122 -3.56 10.14 8.86
CA SER A 122 -4.51 11.24 8.62
C SER A 122 -4.73 11.52 7.13
N TRP A 123 -5.90 11.18 6.64
CA TRP A 123 -6.40 11.52 5.32
C TRP A 123 -6.65 13.02 5.17
N THR A 124 -7.17 13.65 6.24
CA THR A 124 -7.34 15.10 6.28
C THR A 124 -6.02 15.80 6.00
N ALA A 125 -4.94 15.43 6.70
CA ALA A 125 -3.64 16.03 6.49
C ALA A 125 -3.04 15.73 5.10
N LEU A 126 -3.30 14.54 4.53
CA LEU A 126 -2.87 14.20 3.16
C LEU A 126 -3.58 15.10 2.14
N PHE A 127 -4.92 15.20 2.22
CA PHE A 127 -5.70 16.01 1.28
C PHE A 127 -5.41 17.52 1.41
N ASP A 128 -5.14 17.99 2.61
CA ASP A 128 -4.67 19.38 2.82
C ASP A 128 -3.33 19.64 2.11
N THR A 129 -2.39 18.69 2.21
CA THR A 129 -1.09 18.77 1.49
C THR A 129 -1.30 18.78 -0.03
N LEU A 130 -2.21 17.94 -0.53
CA LEU A 130 -2.57 17.86 -1.96
C LEU A 130 -3.50 19.00 -2.42
N LYS A 131 -3.91 19.90 -1.51
CA LYS A 131 -4.86 21.00 -1.78
C LYS A 131 -6.22 20.52 -2.34
N VAL A 132 -6.64 19.33 -1.93
CA VAL A 132 -7.98 18.79 -2.24
C VAL A 132 -8.98 19.41 -1.27
N PRO A 133 -10.12 19.95 -1.75
CA PRO A 133 -11.12 20.56 -0.87
C PRO A 133 -11.67 19.57 0.17
N ALA A 134 -11.68 19.97 1.44
CA ALA A 134 -12.09 19.11 2.57
C ALA A 134 -13.55 18.60 2.48
N ALA A 135 -14.40 19.29 1.73
CA ALA A 135 -15.80 18.90 1.51
C ALA A 135 -15.98 17.78 0.49
N GLN A 136 -14.94 17.42 -0.27
CA GLN A 136 -15.04 16.35 -1.24
C GLN A 136 -15.02 15.00 -0.56
N LYS A 137 -15.95 14.13 -0.96
CA LYS A 137 -15.90 12.71 -0.65
C LYS A 137 -14.87 12.05 -1.56
N PHE A 138 -14.22 11.01 -1.06
CA PHE A 138 -13.38 10.13 -1.84
C PHE A 138 -13.79 8.67 -1.59
N SER A 139 -13.45 7.77 -2.48
CA SER A 139 -13.73 6.35 -2.30
C SER A 139 -12.52 5.63 -1.75
N LEU A 140 -12.65 5.08 -0.54
CA LEU A 140 -11.68 4.16 0.06
C LEU A 140 -12.00 2.74 -0.41
N ALA A 141 -11.37 2.30 -1.50
CA ALA A 141 -11.83 1.14 -2.26
C ALA A 141 -11.81 -0.18 -1.47
N GLN A 142 -10.88 -0.34 -0.53
CA GLN A 142 -10.76 -1.55 0.29
C GLN A 142 -10.63 -1.19 1.78
N PRO A 143 -11.72 -0.89 2.48
CA PRO A 143 -11.65 -0.45 3.89
C PRO A 143 -10.92 -1.42 4.82
N GLY A 144 -11.07 -2.73 4.61
CA GLY A 144 -10.37 -3.76 5.39
C GLY A 144 -8.85 -3.71 5.23
N PHE A 145 -8.35 -3.45 4.01
CA PHE A 145 -6.92 -3.25 3.75
C PHE A 145 -6.40 -2.04 4.52
N PHE A 146 -7.09 -0.91 4.44
CA PHE A 146 -6.64 0.32 5.09
C PHE A 146 -6.70 0.23 6.62
N SER A 147 -7.69 -0.47 7.16
CA SER A 147 -7.75 -0.74 8.60
C SER A 147 -6.56 -1.61 9.08
N GLU A 148 -6.12 -2.58 8.28
CA GLU A 148 -4.94 -3.39 8.62
C GLU A 148 -3.64 -2.60 8.41
N MET A 149 -3.52 -1.85 7.32
CA MET A 149 -2.39 -0.93 7.09
C MET A 149 -2.21 0.02 8.27
N ASP A 150 -3.28 0.60 8.78
CA ASP A 150 -3.24 1.50 9.92
C ASP A 150 -2.70 0.84 11.20
N LYS A 151 -3.13 -0.39 11.49
CA LYS A 151 -2.57 -1.17 12.61
C LYS A 151 -1.08 -1.44 12.40
N MET A 152 -0.67 -1.76 11.17
CA MET A 152 0.73 -2.01 10.85
C MET A 152 1.59 -0.76 11.05
N LEU A 153 1.07 0.44 10.80
CA LEU A 153 1.79 1.69 11.09
C LEU A 153 2.08 1.89 12.58
N ALA A 154 1.24 1.32 13.46
CA ALA A 154 1.45 1.36 14.91
C ALA A 154 2.37 0.22 15.41
N ASP A 155 2.25 -0.97 14.81
CA ASP A 155 2.87 -2.20 15.32
C ASP A 155 4.27 -2.46 14.73
N VAL A 156 4.52 -2.03 13.47
CA VAL A 156 5.74 -2.35 12.75
C VAL A 156 6.80 -1.26 12.97
N PRO A 157 8.05 -1.63 13.27
CA PRO A 157 9.14 -0.66 13.41
C PRO A 157 9.30 0.21 12.15
N ALA A 158 9.49 1.52 12.35
CA ALA A 158 9.67 2.46 11.24
C ALA A 158 10.81 2.07 10.30
N SER A 159 11.87 1.42 10.81
CA SER A 159 12.97 0.89 10.01
C SER A 159 12.50 -0.13 8.94
N THR A 160 11.56 -1.01 9.27
CA THR A 160 11.01 -1.99 8.31
C THR A 160 10.15 -1.28 7.26
N CYS A 161 9.35 -0.28 7.67
CA CYS A 161 8.57 0.51 6.72
C CYS A 161 9.46 1.31 5.76
N LEU A 162 10.61 1.83 6.25
CA LEU A 162 11.55 2.59 5.42
C LEU A 162 12.29 1.71 4.41
N LEU A 163 12.67 0.50 4.79
CA LEU A 163 13.28 -0.46 3.86
C LEU A 163 12.37 -0.77 2.68
N TYR A 164 11.09 -0.99 2.97
CA TYR A 164 10.07 -1.24 1.97
C TYR A 164 9.89 -0.06 0.99
N THR A 165 10.06 1.18 1.47
CA THR A 165 9.86 2.38 0.67
C THR A 165 11.09 2.78 -0.16
N SER A 166 12.30 2.39 0.24
CA SER A 166 13.52 2.64 -0.52
C SER A 166 13.64 1.74 -1.76
N ASP A 167 13.13 0.51 -1.68
CA ASP A 167 13.16 -0.45 -2.79
C ASP A 167 12.18 -0.04 -3.93
N ALA A 168 11.03 0.54 -3.58
CA ALA A 168 10.05 1.01 -4.55
C ALA A 168 10.48 2.31 -5.29
N ALA A 169 11.43 3.07 -4.76
CA ALA A 169 11.85 4.33 -5.35
C ALA A 169 12.89 4.15 -6.48
N ASP A 170 13.60 3.02 -6.52
CA ASP A 170 14.64 2.76 -7.53
C ASP A 170 14.08 2.15 -8.83
N GLU A 171 12.86 1.63 -8.84
CA GLU A 171 12.25 1.05 -10.05
C GLU A 171 11.65 2.09 -11.02
N GLU A 172 11.41 3.34 -10.59
CA GLU A 172 10.83 4.38 -11.46
C GLU A 172 11.89 5.19 -12.27
N ASP A 173 13.18 5.05 -11.99
CA ASP A 173 14.27 5.77 -12.69
C ASP A 173 15.01 4.91 -13.75
N SER A 174 14.45 3.78 -14.20
CA SER A 174 15.08 2.87 -15.20
C SER A 174 14.38 2.89 -16.54
#